data_6acbb18428ada4a90bf1de1c1e1d843c
#
_entry.id   6acbb18428ada4a90bf1de1c1e1d843c
#
_cell.length_a   1.000
_cell.length_b   1.000
_cell.length_c   1.000
_cell.angle_alpha   90.00
_cell.angle_beta   90.00
_cell.angle_gamma   90.00
#
_symmetry.space_group_name_H-M   'P 1'
#
loop_
_entity.id
_entity.type
_entity.pdbx_description
1 polymer ?
#
loop_
_entity_poly.entity_id
_entity_poly.type
_entity_poly.pdbx_seq_one_letter_code
_entity_poly.pdbx_strand_id
1 'polypeptide(L)'
;MKKAIILTWSGYQDHEVIFPYFRLKGEGFITTLVGDKRDGQGRIYGILGTHMNCDVTYEEFYENIESYQNDYNLMVIPGGVKALEKLRQETKVLDFINKWDSENKIIGSTCHGAQLLISAKVTEGKNISGYYSIKDDVNNSGATYVNEPVVKDQNIITSPHYDYMGEWMEEIINSHSKKIS
;
A
#
# COMPACT_ATOMS: atom_id res chain seq x y z
N MET A 1 -10.36 4.22 -17.42
CA MET A 1 -10.78 3.13 -16.52
C MET A 1 -9.94 3.24 -15.25
N LYS A 2 -10.57 3.25 -14.05
CA LYS A 2 -9.86 3.38 -12.77
C LYS A 2 -9.26 2.02 -12.38
N LYS A 3 -7.95 1.97 -12.17
CA LYS A 3 -7.25 0.74 -11.76
C LYS A 3 -6.41 0.99 -10.50
N ALA A 4 -6.55 0.11 -9.52
CA ALA A 4 -5.81 0.16 -8.26
C ALA A 4 -5.11 -1.16 -7.96
N ILE A 5 -3.92 -1.09 -7.39
CA ILE A 5 -3.15 -2.26 -6.94
C ILE A 5 -2.94 -2.21 -5.44
N ILE A 6 -3.11 -3.35 -4.77
CA ILE A 6 -2.82 -3.52 -3.34
C ILE A 6 -1.68 -4.51 -3.22
N LEU A 7 -0.57 -4.08 -2.62
CA LEU A 7 0.61 -4.91 -2.40
C LEU A 7 0.63 -5.40 -0.97
N THR A 8 0.49 -6.70 -0.77
CA THR A 8 0.51 -7.31 0.57
C THR A 8 1.20 -8.68 0.56
N TRP A 9 1.26 -9.32 1.72
CA TRP A 9 1.80 -10.66 1.92
C TRP A 9 1.02 -11.34 3.03
N SER A 10 1.06 -12.66 3.14
CA SER A 10 0.46 -13.35 4.28
C SER A 10 1.03 -12.83 5.60
N GLY A 11 0.17 -12.64 6.59
CA GLY A 11 0.48 -11.94 7.82
C GLY A 11 0.16 -10.44 7.77
N TYR A 12 -0.64 -10.02 6.80
CA TYR A 12 -1.15 -8.65 6.71
C TYR A 12 -2.10 -8.33 7.88
N GLN A 13 -2.28 -7.04 8.16
CA GLN A 13 -3.32 -6.58 9.08
C GLN A 13 -4.67 -6.63 8.37
N ASP A 14 -5.59 -7.40 8.90
CA ASP A 14 -6.84 -7.80 8.23
C ASP A 14 -7.68 -6.62 7.74
N HIS A 15 -7.94 -5.63 8.60
CA HIS A 15 -8.73 -4.44 8.26
C HIS A 15 -8.12 -3.63 7.11
N GLU A 16 -6.80 -3.57 7.06
CA GLU A 16 -6.04 -2.72 6.14
C GLU A 16 -5.95 -3.30 4.73
N VAL A 17 -6.34 -4.54 4.54
CA VAL A 17 -6.50 -5.18 3.23
C VAL A 17 -7.97 -5.25 2.85
N ILE A 18 -8.83 -5.75 3.74
CA ILE A 18 -10.24 -6.01 3.47
C ILE A 18 -10.99 -4.72 3.13
N PHE A 19 -10.86 -3.70 3.98
CA PHE A 19 -11.59 -2.45 3.78
C PHE A 19 -11.16 -1.73 2.49
N PRO A 20 -9.89 -1.46 2.22
CA PRO A 20 -9.47 -0.83 0.98
C PRO A 20 -9.87 -1.61 -0.27
N TYR A 21 -9.75 -2.94 -0.25
CA TYR A 21 -10.10 -3.77 -1.39
C TYR A 21 -11.57 -3.60 -1.80
N PHE A 22 -12.49 -3.74 -0.86
CA PHE A 22 -13.92 -3.60 -1.15
C PHE A 22 -14.35 -2.16 -1.33
N ARG A 23 -13.73 -1.22 -0.62
CA ARG A 23 -14.01 0.21 -0.81
C ARG A 23 -13.66 0.67 -2.22
N LEU A 24 -12.49 0.31 -2.74
CA LEU A 24 -12.07 0.65 -4.09
C LEU A 24 -12.97 0.02 -5.14
N LYS A 25 -13.36 -1.24 -4.97
CA LYS A 25 -14.32 -1.89 -5.87
C LYS A 25 -15.68 -1.18 -5.86
N GLY A 26 -16.15 -0.75 -4.69
CA GLY A 26 -17.38 0.04 -4.56
C GLY A 26 -17.30 1.40 -5.27
N GLU A 27 -16.12 1.99 -5.39
CA GLU A 27 -15.85 3.22 -6.13
C GLU A 27 -15.63 3.01 -7.65
N GLY A 28 -15.77 1.78 -8.12
CA GLY A 28 -15.63 1.43 -9.53
C GLY A 28 -14.20 1.22 -10.02
N PHE A 29 -13.26 0.98 -9.10
CA PHE A 29 -11.91 0.58 -9.49
C PHE A 29 -11.86 -0.91 -9.88
N ILE A 30 -11.12 -1.22 -10.93
CA ILE A 30 -10.55 -2.55 -11.10
C ILE A 30 -9.43 -2.65 -10.07
N THR A 31 -9.63 -3.46 -9.03
CA THR A 31 -8.71 -3.58 -7.91
C THR A 31 -8.01 -4.92 -7.97
N THR A 32 -6.68 -4.90 -8.04
CA THR A 32 -5.83 -6.09 -8.06
C THR A 32 -5.13 -6.26 -6.72
N LEU A 33 -5.41 -7.35 -6.02
CA LEU A 33 -4.73 -7.76 -4.79
C LEU A 33 -3.57 -8.68 -5.13
N VAL A 34 -2.35 -8.24 -4.86
CA VAL A 34 -1.12 -9.04 -5.05
C VAL A 34 -0.73 -9.67 -3.71
N GLY A 35 -0.53 -10.98 -3.70
CA GLY A 35 -0.15 -11.75 -2.53
C GLY A 35 1.00 -12.73 -2.81
N ASP A 36 1.59 -13.27 -1.72
CA ASP A 36 2.76 -14.14 -1.79
C ASP A 36 2.46 -15.51 -2.41
N LYS A 37 1.57 -16.24 -1.78
CA LYS A 37 1.16 -17.58 -2.23
C LYS A 37 -0.32 -17.75 -2.00
N ARG A 38 -0.90 -18.48 -2.90
CA ARG A 38 -2.24 -19.03 -2.71
C ARG A 38 -2.08 -20.40 -2.08
N ASP A 39 -2.87 -20.69 -1.04
CA ASP A 39 -3.06 -22.06 -0.62
C ASP A 39 -3.79 -22.83 -1.74
N GLY A 40 -4.05 -24.12 -1.56
CA GLY A 40 -4.77 -24.91 -2.55
C GLY A 40 -6.19 -24.39 -2.88
N GLN A 41 -6.64 -23.32 -2.21
CA GLN A 41 -7.93 -22.65 -2.42
C GLN A 41 -7.76 -21.17 -2.89
N GLY A 42 -6.55 -20.73 -3.15
CA GLY A 42 -6.26 -19.38 -3.65
C GLY A 42 -6.25 -18.29 -2.58
N ARG A 43 -6.01 -18.62 -1.31
CA ARG A 43 -6.13 -17.69 -0.17
C ARG A 43 -4.79 -17.25 0.39
N ILE A 44 -4.76 -16.02 0.89
CA ILE A 44 -3.75 -15.48 1.81
C ILE A 44 -4.43 -15.12 3.14
N TYR A 45 -3.69 -15.15 4.23
CA TYR A 45 -4.26 -15.01 5.59
C TYR A 45 -3.69 -13.80 6.33
N GLY A 46 -4.59 -13.06 6.98
CA GLY A 46 -4.26 -11.98 7.89
C GLY A 46 -3.88 -12.46 9.29
N ILE A 47 -3.33 -11.57 10.09
CA ILE A 47 -2.88 -11.87 11.47
C ILE A 47 -4.02 -12.21 12.43
N LEU A 48 -5.24 -11.74 12.16
CA LEU A 48 -6.44 -12.03 12.94
C LEU A 48 -7.19 -13.27 12.43
N GLY A 49 -6.67 -13.93 11.40
CA GLY A 49 -7.21 -15.19 10.87
C GLY A 49 -8.24 -15.04 9.75
N THR A 50 -8.52 -13.84 9.29
CA THR A 50 -9.32 -13.68 8.07
C THR A 50 -8.53 -14.09 6.84
N HIS A 51 -9.22 -14.39 5.75
CA HIS A 51 -8.56 -14.69 4.49
C HIS A 51 -9.10 -13.82 3.36
N MET A 52 -8.25 -13.60 2.37
CA MET A 52 -8.60 -12.98 1.09
C MET A 52 -8.06 -13.86 -0.03
N ASN A 53 -8.81 -13.93 -1.14
CA ASN A 53 -8.25 -14.48 -2.37
C ASN A 53 -7.39 -13.39 -3.03
N CYS A 54 -6.09 -13.65 -3.20
CA CYS A 54 -5.30 -12.75 -4.03
C CYS A 54 -5.65 -12.94 -5.51
N ASP A 55 -5.69 -11.82 -6.23
CA ASP A 55 -5.97 -11.84 -7.67
C ASP A 55 -4.78 -12.36 -8.45
N VAL A 56 -3.56 -11.98 -8.04
CA VAL A 56 -2.29 -12.43 -8.63
C VAL A 56 -1.26 -12.74 -7.55
N THR A 57 -0.36 -13.67 -7.83
CA THR A 57 0.84 -13.94 -7.02
C THR A 57 1.96 -12.97 -7.42
N TYR A 58 3.03 -12.88 -6.60
CA TYR A 58 4.19 -12.06 -6.96
C TYR A 58 4.91 -12.57 -8.20
N GLU A 59 4.94 -13.88 -8.45
CA GLU A 59 5.48 -14.43 -9.69
C GLU A 59 4.72 -13.90 -10.91
N GLU A 60 3.39 -14.00 -10.91
CA GLU A 60 2.52 -13.48 -11.98
C GLU A 60 2.62 -11.95 -12.11
N PHE A 61 2.75 -11.24 -10.99
CA PHE A 61 2.95 -9.79 -10.97
C PHE A 61 4.28 -9.39 -11.63
N TYR A 62 5.37 -10.11 -11.33
CA TYR A 62 6.68 -9.83 -11.92
C TYR A 62 6.74 -10.08 -13.43
N GLU A 63 5.99 -11.07 -13.91
CA GLU A 63 5.87 -11.33 -15.36
C GLU A 63 5.20 -10.19 -16.11
N ASN A 64 4.34 -9.42 -15.44
CA ASN A 64 3.52 -8.36 -16.02
C ASN A 64 3.79 -6.97 -15.40
N ILE A 65 4.90 -6.77 -14.72
CA ILE A 65 5.18 -5.58 -13.90
C ILE A 65 5.07 -4.26 -14.68
N GLU A 66 5.48 -4.26 -15.95
CA GLU A 66 5.39 -3.10 -16.83
C GLU A 66 3.94 -2.71 -17.12
N SER A 67 3.04 -3.67 -17.29
CA SER A 67 1.62 -3.40 -17.48
C SER A 67 1.01 -2.76 -16.21
N TYR A 68 1.34 -3.26 -15.02
CA TYR A 68 0.91 -2.64 -13.78
C TYR A 68 1.47 -1.23 -13.62
N GLN A 69 2.74 -1.03 -14.00
CA GLN A 69 3.35 0.30 -13.97
C GLN A 69 2.65 1.29 -14.90
N ASN A 70 2.26 0.87 -16.09
CA ASN A 70 1.71 1.76 -17.10
C ASN A 70 0.21 2.01 -16.96
N ASP A 71 -0.56 0.98 -16.61
CA ASP A 71 -2.02 1.01 -16.65
C ASP A 71 -2.66 1.41 -15.32
N TYR A 72 -1.94 1.27 -14.21
CA TYR A 72 -2.44 1.55 -12.86
C TYR A 72 -1.92 2.90 -12.37
N ASN A 73 -2.70 3.58 -11.54
CA ASN A 73 -2.33 4.91 -11.04
C ASN A 73 -2.69 5.16 -9.56
N LEU A 74 -3.17 4.13 -8.88
CA LEU A 74 -3.41 4.09 -7.44
C LEU A 74 -2.80 2.82 -6.85
N MET A 75 -1.94 2.99 -5.84
CA MET A 75 -1.35 1.90 -5.07
C MET A 75 -1.76 2.01 -3.60
N VAL A 76 -2.06 0.88 -2.99
CA VAL A 76 -2.31 0.77 -1.55
C VAL A 76 -1.31 -0.21 -0.94
N ILE A 77 -0.69 0.22 0.15
CA ILE A 77 0.27 -0.57 0.94
C ILE A 77 -0.29 -0.72 2.35
N PRO A 78 -0.95 -1.85 2.64
CA PRO A 78 -1.42 -2.19 3.99
C PRO A 78 -0.28 -2.45 4.97
N GLY A 79 -0.58 -2.43 6.26
CA GLY A 79 0.32 -2.85 7.30
C GLY A 79 0.32 -4.36 7.56
N GLY A 80 0.81 -4.71 8.73
CA GLY A 80 1.08 -6.08 9.14
C GLY A 80 2.58 -6.35 9.15
N VAL A 81 3.18 -6.39 10.33
CA VAL A 81 4.64 -6.49 10.50
C VAL A 81 5.22 -7.66 9.72
N LYS A 82 4.59 -8.84 9.79
CA LYS A 82 5.08 -10.04 9.09
C LYS A 82 5.05 -9.88 7.57
N ALA A 83 4.00 -9.26 7.04
CA ALA A 83 3.89 -8.99 5.61
C ALA A 83 4.99 -8.03 5.15
N LEU A 84 5.21 -6.95 5.90
CA LEU A 84 6.22 -5.94 5.55
C LEU A 84 7.65 -6.49 5.64
N GLU A 85 7.95 -7.35 6.61
CA GLU A 85 9.26 -8.02 6.69
C GLU A 85 9.59 -8.81 5.40
N LYS A 86 8.61 -9.42 4.80
CA LYS A 86 8.79 -10.15 3.54
C LYS A 86 8.90 -9.20 2.35
N LEU A 87 7.96 -8.27 2.22
CA LEU A 87 7.93 -7.33 1.11
C LEU A 87 9.20 -6.46 1.00
N ARG A 88 9.79 -6.08 2.14
CA ARG A 88 11.03 -5.29 2.18
C ARG A 88 12.24 -6.03 1.59
N GLN A 89 12.19 -7.34 1.45
CA GLN A 89 13.23 -8.17 0.85
C GLN A 89 13.06 -8.34 -0.67
N GLU A 90 11.89 -7.98 -1.21
CA GLU A 90 11.54 -8.12 -2.62
C GLU A 90 12.04 -6.90 -3.43
N THR A 91 13.25 -6.97 -3.96
CA THR A 91 13.88 -5.85 -4.69
C THR A 91 12.99 -5.33 -5.83
N LYS A 92 12.34 -6.24 -6.58
CA LYS A 92 11.42 -5.85 -7.67
C LYS A 92 10.23 -5.03 -7.18
N VAL A 93 9.73 -5.31 -5.98
CA VAL A 93 8.65 -4.52 -5.36
C VAL A 93 9.17 -3.13 -4.99
N LEU A 94 10.35 -3.05 -4.40
CA LEU A 94 10.97 -1.77 -4.01
C LEU A 94 11.23 -0.89 -5.23
N ASP A 95 11.77 -1.45 -6.31
CA ASP A 95 12.02 -0.74 -7.56
C ASP A 95 10.71 -0.27 -8.21
N PHE A 96 9.67 -1.10 -8.16
CA PHE A 96 8.34 -0.76 -8.66
C PHE A 96 7.75 0.44 -7.89
N ILE A 97 7.84 0.46 -6.57
CA ILE A 97 7.35 1.57 -5.74
C ILE A 97 8.17 2.84 -6.00
N ASN A 98 9.51 2.73 -6.11
CA ASN A 98 10.38 3.87 -6.40
C ASN A 98 10.03 4.52 -7.74
N LYS A 99 9.88 3.71 -8.78
CA LYS A 99 9.46 4.18 -10.11
C LYS A 99 8.05 4.81 -10.06
N TRP A 100 7.12 4.18 -9.33
CA TRP A 100 5.76 4.68 -9.14
C TRP A 100 5.73 6.09 -8.52
N ASP A 101 6.54 6.30 -7.48
CA ASP A 101 6.69 7.62 -6.85
C ASP A 101 7.30 8.65 -7.80
N SER A 102 8.33 8.26 -8.57
CA SER A 102 8.97 9.14 -9.56
C SER A 102 8.02 9.61 -10.68
N GLU A 103 7.00 8.80 -10.97
CA GLU A 103 5.90 9.14 -11.88
C GLU A 103 4.78 9.94 -11.20
N ASN A 104 4.96 10.30 -9.94
CA ASN A 104 4.01 11.06 -9.13
C ASN A 104 2.63 10.41 -9.04
N LYS A 105 2.53 9.09 -9.08
CA LYS A 105 1.28 8.32 -8.93
C LYS A 105 0.89 8.19 -7.46
N ILE A 106 -0.40 8.08 -7.18
CA ILE A 106 -0.92 8.03 -5.81
C ILE A 106 -0.47 6.75 -5.09
N ILE A 107 0.08 6.93 -3.89
CA ILE A 107 0.42 5.85 -2.96
C ILE A 107 -0.30 6.10 -1.64
N GLY A 108 -1.20 5.20 -1.27
CA GLY A 108 -1.76 5.13 0.06
C GLY A 108 -1.00 4.10 0.92
N SER A 109 -0.54 4.47 2.10
CA SER A 109 0.12 3.54 3.02
C SER A 109 -0.38 3.73 4.45
N THR A 110 -0.55 2.65 5.18
CA THR A 110 -1.05 2.70 6.55
C THR A 110 -0.23 1.83 7.49
N CYS A 111 -0.23 2.21 8.78
CA CYS A 111 0.37 1.45 9.87
C CYS A 111 1.86 1.18 9.61
N HIS A 112 2.30 -0.08 9.65
CA HIS A 112 3.67 -0.48 9.30
C HIS A 112 3.99 -0.40 7.79
N GLY A 113 3.00 -0.11 6.95
CA GLY A 113 3.21 0.06 5.51
C GLY A 113 4.27 1.12 5.15
N ALA A 114 4.46 2.11 6.01
CA ALA A 114 5.51 3.12 5.85
C ALA A 114 6.94 2.50 5.81
N GLN A 115 7.16 1.33 6.40
CA GLN A 115 8.44 0.62 6.30
C GLN A 115 8.78 0.23 4.85
N LEU A 116 7.78 -0.09 4.05
CA LEU A 116 7.99 -0.39 2.64
C LEU A 116 8.37 0.87 1.84
N LEU A 117 7.76 2.02 2.17
CA LEU A 117 8.13 3.32 1.60
C LEU A 117 9.58 3.69 1.92
N ILE A 118 10.01 3.44 3.17
CA ILE A 118 11.40 3.65 3.62
C ILE A 118 12.35 2.79 2.79
N SER A 119 12.08 1.50 2.67
CA SER A 119 12.92 0.56 1.92
C SER A 119 12.96 0.89 0.42
N ALA A 120 11.87 1.41 -0.14
CA ALA A 120 11.79 1.88 -1.53
C ALA A 120 12.45 3.28 -1.74
N LYS A 121 12.92 3.93 -0.67
CA LYS A 121 13.60 5.24 -0.70
C LYS A 121 12.73 6.38 -1.27
N VAL A 122 11.46 6.41 -0.87
CA VAL A 122 10.50 7.43 -1.34
C VAL A 122 10.03 8.37 -0.22
N THR A 123 10.67 8.32 0.95
CA THR A 123 10.25 9.06 2.15
C THR A 123 11.03 10.36 2.41
N GLU A 124 12.22 10.52 1.84
CA GLU A 124 13.11 11.64 2.12
C GLU A 124 12.42 13.00 1.86
N GLY A 125 12.50 13.88 2.85
CA GLY A 125 11.94 15.23 2.79
C GLY A 125 10.41 15.31 2.89
N LYS A 126 9.71 14.20 3.09
CA LYS A 126 8.25 14.15 3.16
C LYS A 126 7.73 14.01 4.60
N ASN A 127 6.51 14.51 4.81
CA ASN A 127 5.75 14.24 6.03
C ASN A 127 5.06 12.88 5.89
N ILE A 128 5.35 11.97 6.81
CA ILE A 128 4.86 10.58 6.76
C ILE A 128 4.24 10.21 8.10
N SER A 129 3.02 9.67 8.06
CA SER A 129 2.42 8.96 9.17
C SER A 129 2.64 7.46 9.05
N GLY A 130 2.62 6.80 10.17
CA GLY A 130 2.74 5.35 10.27
C GLY A 130 2.47 4.92 11.70
N TYR A 131 2.47 3.62 11.94
CA TYR A 131 2.27 3.11 13.29
C TYR A 131 3.30 3.72 14.25
N TYR A 132 2.88 4.13 15.43
CA TYR A 132 3.72 4.92 16.34
C TYR A 132 5.07 4.26 16.70
N SER A 133 5.13 2.92 16.70
CA SER A 133 6.36 2.20 17.04
C SER A 133 7.48 2.36 16.01
N ILE A 134 7.17 2.79 14.79
CA ILE A 134 8.16 3.03 13.72
C ILE A 134 8.50 4.51 13.51
N LYS A 135 8.14 5.37 14.47
CA LYS A 135 8.44 6.81 14.43
C LYS A 135 9.92 7.09 14.16
N ASP A 136 10.79 6.39 14.87
CA ASP A 136 12.23 6.60 14.74
C ASP A 136 12.74 6.13 13.36
N ASP A 137 12.20 5.03 12.84
CA ASP A 137 12.54 4.53 11.50
C ASP A 137 12.15 5.56 10.43
N VAL A 138 10.95 6.14 10.55
CA VAL A 138 10.47 7.19 9.64
C VAL A 138 11.40 8.41 9.69
N ASN A 139 11.70 8.93 10.88
CA ASN A 139 12.58 10.09 11.01
C ASN A 139 14.01 9.78 10.53
N ASN A 140 14.53 8.60 10.79
CA ASN A 140 15.88 8.19 10.35
C ASN A 140 15.97 8.00 8.83
N SER A 141 14.83 7.84 8.14
CA SER A 141 14.78 7.76 6.67
C SER A 141 14.85 9.11 5.96
N GLY A 142 15.02 10.21 6.70
CA GLY A 142 14.99 11.57 6.16
C GLY A 142 13.59 12.18 6.02
N ALA A 143 12.56 11.48 6.45
CA ALA A 143 11.21 11.98 6.54
C ALA A 143 10.94 12.70 7.87
N THR A 144 9.81 13.37 7.98
CA THR A 144 9.26 13.87 9.24
C THR A 144 8.05 13.03 9.62
N TYR A 145 8.13 12.36 10.79
CA TYR A 145 6.99 11.61 11.32
C TYR A 145 5.91 12.55 11.81
N VAL A 146 4.68 12.35 11.35
CA VAL A 146 3.50 13.12 11.76
C VAL A 146 2.41 12.15 12.26
N ASN A 147 2.00 12.29 13.52
CA ASN A 147 0.97 11.45 14.12
C ASN A 147 -0.41 12.07 13.97
N GLU A 148 -0.94 12.05 12.78
CA GLU A 148 -2.27 12.51 12.43
C GLU A 148 -3.06 11.40 11.71
N PRO A 149 -4.41 11.42 11.79
CA PRO A 149 -5.25 10.39 11.15
C PRO A 149 -4.96 10.19 9.67
N VAL A 150 -4.72 11.29 8.95
CA VAL A 150 -4.38 11.30 7.53
C VAL A 150 -3.30 12.34 7.28
N VAL A 151 -2.20 11.93 6.70
CA VAL A 151 -1.11 12.83 6.28
C VAL A 151 -0.92 12.68 4.79
N LYS A 152 -1.12 13.77 4.07
CA LYS A 152 -0.87 13.85 2.63
C LYS A 152 0.33 14.73 2.37
N ASP A 153 1.31 14.19 1.69
CA ASP A 153 2.45 14.95 1.17
C ASP A 153 2.69 14.53 -0.28
N GLN A 154 2.49 15.47 -1.20
CA GLN A 154 2.53 15.24 -2.65
C GLN A 154 1.58 14.09 -3.08
N ASN A 155 2.13 13.02 -3.60
CA ASN A 155 1.40 11.83 -4.06
C ASN A 155 1.26 10.73 -2.99
N ILE A 156 1.89 10.89 -1.82
CA ILE A 156 1.86 9.90 -0.74
C ILE A 156 0.84 10.32 0.32
N ILE A 157 -0.06 9.39 0.66
CA ILE A 157 -1.13 9.59 1.64
C ILE A 157 -1.01 8.50 2.69
N THR A 158 -0.66 8.88 3.90
CA THR A 158 -0.36 7.95 4.99
C THR A 158 -1.32 8.08 6.16
N SER A 159 -1.45 7.01 6.95
CA SER A 159 -2.27 6.92 8.14
C SER A 159 -1.57 6.03 9.19
N PRO A 160 -1.76 6.30 10.50
CA PRO A 160 -1.04 5.53 11.52
C PRO A 160 -1.71 4.20 11.87
N HIS A 161 -3.03 4.06 11.67
CA HIS A 161 -3.77 2.93 12.23
C HIS A 161 -5.06 2.64 11.46
N TYR A 162 -5.56 1.40 11.56
CA TYR A 162 -6.82 0.99 10.93
C TYR A 162 -8.06 1.70 11.48
N ASP A 163 -7.98 2.35 12.63
CA ASP A 163 -9.08 3.16 13.16
C ASP A 163 -9.46 4.33 12.23
N TYR A 164 -8.55 4.74 11.37
CA TYR A 164 -8.71 5.86 10.44
C TYR A 164 -8.93 5.44 8.97
N MET A 165 -9.31 4.18 8.75
CA MET A 165 -9.48 3.63 7.39
C MET A 165 -10.48 4.42 6.53
N GLY A 166 -11.56 4.90 7.13
CA GLY A 166 -12.58 5.67 6.43
C GLY A 166 -12.03 6.97 5.86
N GLU A 167 -11.45 7.80 6.72
CA GLU A 167 -10.90 9.11 6.38
C GLU A 167 -9.72 9.00 5.42
N TRP A 168 -8.85 8.03 5.67
CA TRP A 168 -7.69 7.78 4.84
C TRP A 168 -8.07 7.34 3.41
N MET A 169 -8.99 6.40 3.26
CA MET A 169 -9.47 5.98 1.94
C MET A 169 -10.23 7.07 1.22
N GLU A 170 -10.98 7.90 1.94
CA GLU A 170 -11.66 9.07 1.38
C GLU A 170 -10.64 10.04 0.75
N GLU A 171 -9.56 10.38 1.47
CA GLU A 171 -8.52 11.27 0.93
C GLU A 171 -7.80 10.65 -0.28
N ILE A 172 -7.54 9.33 -0.27
CA ILE A 172 -6.94 8.62 -1.41
C ILE A 172 -7.82 8.72 -2.65
N ILE A 173 -9.12 8.43 -2.50
CA ILE A 173 -10.09 8.46 -3.61
C ILE A 173 -10.24 9.89 -4.15
N ASN A 174 -10.36 10.88 -3.27
CA ASN A 174 -10.46 12.28 -3.66
C ASN A 174 -9.21 12.78 -4.39
N SER A 175 -8.02 12.39 -3.91
CA SER A 175 -6.74 12.74 -4.54
C SER A 175 -6.59 12.11 -5.91
N HIS A 176 -7.01 10.86 -6.07
CA HIS A 176 -7.02 10.20 -7.36
C HIS A 176 -7.97 10.88 -8.34
N SER A 177 -9.19 11.22 -7.91
CA SER A 177 -10.19 11.88 -8.76
C SER A 177 -9.73 13.24 -9.26
N LYS A 178 -9.06 14.03 -8.41
CA LYS A 178 -8.50 15.33 -8.79
C LYS A 178 -7.34 15.23 -9.79
N LYS A 179 -6.62 14.13 -9.78
CA LYS A 179 -5.45 13.91 -10.67
C LYS A 179 -5.83 13.53 -12.10
N ILE A 180 -7.02 12.92 -12.27
CA ILE A 180 -7.51 12.48 -13.59
C ILE A 180 -8.51 13.46 -14.22
N SER A 181 -8.94 14.49 -13.48
CA SER A 181 -9.76 15.60 -14.02
C SER A 181 -8.89 16.69 -14.58
#